data_8996fef399d16b27cd49e878e4b64f05
#
_entry.id   8996fef399d16b27cd49e878e4b64f05
#
_cell.length_a   1.000
_cell.length_b   1.000
_cell.length_c   1.000
_cell.angle_alpha   90.00
_cell.angle_beta   90.00
_cell.angle_gamma   90.00
#
_symmetry.space_group_name_H-M   'P 1'
#
loop_
_entity.id
_entity.type
_entity.pdbx_description
1 polymer ?
#
loop_
_entity_poly.entity_id
_entity_poly.type
_entity_poly.pdbx_seq_one_letter_code
_entity_poly.pdbx_strand_id
1 'polypeptide(L)'
;MKPRSNGALSISEIWDIARAGDLHQAIKVARDALCAVQLSTPPGDFLELHLVRAFCLMRQAQYADASRELDIGDGVACLAGAEASATLRVKVWRAELAYFQGRYSEANELVSRVLAALEQNGDLAYVAFALRIRIAILLARTDYDGIAALADRAIRVAEASGDDYVIVQIYNILGAARFDLATSKLGAPHARAHLTSLDLRDAAPMVADAREALRLFTRAREVALRANYQFAAWYVDGNIERLDILLGNTGRAVSAIRKRLRTLQSRGAKYDEIVTRSNLAWALRTLGRHQDALHELDVALQLARDTGTFNVLLEFLEYDRSIVLGALGDAVAAGASYRRYRQLVGAWNRSIEHSASGAQSPAVKRPLDPYLLKRADRFVLEHLAEPFTVAQLAEHCGVSWRTLEKAYSDFRGVAPVAYIRNLRLDHARVALSGREANVATVAAHCGFRSSTTFALEYRKRFGITPSRTLRSGRG
;
A
#
# COMPACT_ATOMS: atom_id res chain seq x y z
N MET A 1 0.98 33.97 -37.95
CA MET A 1 1.81 32.77 -37.82
C MET A 1 3.26 33.22 -37.67
N LYS A 2 3.81 33.22 -36.44
CA LYS A 2 5.27 33.39 -36.24
C LYS A 2 5.91 32.02 -36.43
N PRO A 3 7.09 31.91 -37.06
CA PRO A 3 7.77 30.67 -37.24
C PRO A 3 8.16 30.08 -35.87
N ARG A 4 7.81 28.81 -35.61
CA ARG A 4 8.31 28.03 -34.48
C ARG A 4 9.83 27.93 -34.62
N SER A 5 10.59 28.60 -33.78
CA SER A 5 12.01 28.37 -33.58
C SER A 5 12.23 26.88 -33.24
N ASN A 6 13.29 26.27 -33.75
CA ASN A 6 13.70 24.89 -33.50
C ASN A 6 13.58 24.54 -32.02
N GLY A 7 12.52 23.76 -31.67
CA GLY A 7 11.95 23.78 -30.37
C GLY A 7 12.59 22.75 -29.43
N ALA A 8 13.50 23.19 -28.58
CA ALA A 8 13.71 22.54 -27.31
C ALA A 8 12.42 22.67 -26.48
N LEU A 9 11.90 21.54 -25.98
CA LEU A 9 10.76 21.55 -25.07
C LEU A 9 11.12 22.23 -23.76
N SER A 10 10.20 23.00 -23.20
CA SER A 10 10.34 23.56 -21.86
C SER A 10 10.30 22.43 -20.80
N ILE A 11 10.84 22.69 -19.62
CA ILE A 11 10.82 21.75 -18.49
C ILE A 11 9.39 21.37 -18.11
N SER A 12 8.46 22.32 -18.16
CA SER A 12 7.06 22.05 -17.91
C SER A 12 6.48 21.03 -18.91
N GLU A 13 6.78 21.21 -20.21
CA GLU A 13 6.32 20.26 -21.24
C GLU A 13 6.94 18.87 -21.06
N ILE A 14 8.18 18.77 -20.56
CA ILE A 14 8.83 17.49 -20.26
C ILE A 14 8.12 16.80 -19.07
N TRP A 15 7.78 17.56 -18.02
CA TRP A 15 6.98 17.06 -16.91
C TRP A 15 5.58 16.61 -17.37
N ASP A 16 4.96 17.33 -18.28
CA ASP A 16 3.63 16.98 -18.82
C ASP A 16 3.69 15.65 -19.60
N ILE A 17 4.74 15.41 -20.38
CA ILE A 17 4.99 14.12 -21.05
C ILE A 17 5.09 12.99 -19.99
N ALA A 18 5.87 13.20 -18.92
CA ALA A 18 6.03 12.23 -17.85
C ALA A 18 4.71 11.95 -17.11
N ARG A 19 3.95 13.01 -16.77
CA ARG A 19 2.65 12.94 -16.10
C ARG A 19 1.54 12.35 -16.98
N ALA A 20 1.67 12.49 -18.31
CA ALA A 20 0.81 11.80 -19.29
C ALA A 20 1.14 10.30 -19.43
N GLY A 21 2.24 9.83 -18.82
CA GLY A 21 2.64 8.41 -18.76
C GLY A 21 3.53 7.96 -19.89
N ASP A 22 4.09 8.86 -20.68
CA ASP A 22 5.10 8.51 -21.68
C ASP A 22 6.51 8.57 -21.10
N LEU A 23 6.77 7.62 -20.19
CA LEU A 23 8.00 7.59 -19.37
C LEU A 23 9.27 7.52 -20.23
N HIS A 24 9.26 6.73 -21.31
CA HIS A 24 10.41 6.59 -22.20
C HIS A 24 10.69 7.87 -22.97
N GLN A 25 9.64 8.50 -23.49
CA GLN A 25 9.79 9.76 -24.21
C GLN A 25 10.26 10.88 -23.27
N ALA A 26 9.72 10.94 -22.06
CA ALA A 26 10.14 11.93 -21.06
C ALA A 26 11.64 11.79 -20.71
N ILE A 27 12.10 10.55 -20.46
CA ILE A 27 13.53 10.27 -20.20
C ILE A 27 14.39 10.68 -21.39
N LYS A 28 13.98 10.33 -22.62
CA LYS A 28 14.71 10.66 -23.85
C LYS A 28 14.84 12.19 -24.00
N VAL A 29 13.71 12.90 -23.93
CA VAL A 29 13.70 14.35 -24.11
C VAL A 29 14.47 15.06 -23.01
N ALA A 30 14.35 14.62 -21.75
CA ALA A 30 15.13 15.18 -20.65
C ALA A 30 16.64 14.95 -20.84
N ARG A 31 17.05 13.77 -21.33
CA ARG A 31 18.44 13.48 -21.68
C ARG A 31 18.94 14.38 -22.81
N ASP A 32 18.17 14.52 -23.87
CA ASP A 32 18.52 15.34 -25.02
C ASP A 32 18.64 16.82 -24.60
N ALA A 33 17.76 17.30 -23.71
CA ALA A 33 17.85 18.61 -23.09
C ALA A 33 19.11 18.77 -22.22
N LEU A 34 19.48 17.76 -21.43
CA LEU A 34 20.71 17.75 -20.64
C LEU A 34 21.97 17.83 -21.50
N CYS A 35 21.99 17.16 -22.67
CA CYS A 35 23.09 17.27 -23.63
C CYS A 35 23.20 18.65 -24.28
N ALA A 36 22.10 19.41 -24.34
CA ALA A 36 22.05 20.76 -24.90
C ALA A 36 22.30 21.88 -23.85
N VAL A 37 22.52 21.53 -22.58
CA VAL A 37 22.77 22.46 -21.49
C VAL A 37 24.01 23.31 -21.78
N GLN A 38 23.88 24.62 -21.63
CA GLN A 38 24.97 25.61 -21.76
C GLN A 38 25.33 26.17 -20.38
N LEU A 39 26.48 26.83 -20.27
CA LEU A 39 26.89 27.52 -19.04
C LEU A 39 25.88 28.58 -18.56
N SER A 40 25.03 29.07 -19.47
CA SER A 40 23.96 30.04 -19.20
C SER A 40 22.66 29.42 -18.71
N THR A 41 22.53 28.04 -18.71
CA THR A 41 21.31 27.35 -18.25
C THR A 41 21.15 27.55 -16.75
N PRO A 42 19.98 27.99 -16.26
CA PRO A 42 19.75 28.14 -14.84
C PRO A 42 19.94 26.80 -14.10
N PRO A 43 20.65 26.79 -12.97
CA PRO A 43 20.86 25.55 -12.19
C PRO A 43 19.55 24.85 -11.80
N GLY A 44 18.48 25.61 -11.55
CA GLY A 44 17.14 25.06 -11.27
C GLY A 44 16.59 24.22 -12.43
N ASP A 45 16.79 24.67 -13.66
CA ASP A 45 16.35 23.95 -14.87
C ASP A 45 17.13 22.64 -15.03
N PHE A 46 18.43 22.66 -14.77
CA PHE A 46 19.26 21.47 -14.79
C PHE A 46 18.82 20.44 -13.73
N LEU A 47 18.52 20.92 -12.52
CA LEU A 47 17.99 20.09 -11.47
C LEU A 47 16.67 19.42 -11.87
N GLU A 48 15.72 20.20 -12.40
CA GLU A 48 14.40 19.67 -12.78
C GLU A 48 14.49 18.56 -13.84
N LEU A 49 15.44 18.64 -14.76
CA LEU A 49 15.69 17.58 -15.74
C LEU A 49 16.13 16.26 -15.08
N HIS A 50 16.93 16.32 -14.02
CA HIS A 50 17.29 15.14 -13.23
C HIS A 50 16.11 14.62 -12.40
N LEU A 51 15.28 15.50 -11.84
CA LEU A 51 14.10 15.11 -11.06
C LEU A 51 13.05 14.41 -11.93
N VAL A 52 12.76 14.91 -13.14
CA VAL A 52 11.81 14.22 -14.03
C VAL A 52 12.34 12.86 -14.48
N ARG A 53 13.65 12.72 -14.71
CA ARG A 53 14.25 11.41 -15.00
C ARG A 53 14.15 10.46 -13.81
N ALA A 54 14.45 10.92 -12.60
CA ALA A 54 14.32 10.14 -11.39
C ALA A 54 12.87 9.67 -11.20
N PHE A 55 11.87 10.55 -11.41
CA PHE A 55 10.46 10.18 -11.39
C PHE A 55 10.13 9.04 -12.35
N CYS A 56 10.52 9.18 -13.62
CA CYS A 56 10.25 8.18 -14.64
C CYS A 56 10.93 6.84 -14.32
N LEU A 57 12.19 6.88 -13.88
CA LEU A 57 12.96 5.69 -13.50
C LEU A 57 12.35 4.96 -12.30
N MET A 58 11.85 5.68 -11.29
CA MET A 58 11.13 5.08 -10.17
C MET A 58 9.86 4.34 -10.64
N ARG A 59 9.10 4.91 -11.59
CA ARG A 59 7.91 4.24 -12.16
C ARG A 59 8.26 3.01 -13.01
N GLN A 60 9.43 3.02 -13.63
CA GLN A 60 9.98 1.85 -14.32
C GLN A 60 10.64 0.84 -13.36
N ALA A 61 10.61 1.12 -12.05
CA ALA A 61 11.27 0.36 -10.99
C ALA A 61 12.80 0.23 -11.17
N GLN A 62 13.42 1.20 -11.83
CA GLN A 62 14.87 1.34 -12.01
C GLN A 62 15.47 2.18 -10.87
N TYR A 63 15.38 1.68 -9.64
CA TYR A 63 15.68 2.46 -8.44
C TYR A 63 17.15 2.88 -8.30
N ALA A 64 18.08 2.05 -8.78
CA ALA A 64 19.51 2.39 -8.77
C ALA A 64 19.82 3.58 -9.70
N ASP A 65 19.18 3.59 -10.89
CA ASP A 65 19.32 4.69 -11.84
C ASP A 65 18.66 5.96 -11.33
N ALA A 66 17.47 5.84 -10.72
CA ALA A 66 16.80 6.96 -10.06
C ALA A 66 17.66 7.56 -8.94
N SER A 67 18.35 6.72 -8.14
CA SER A 67 19.27 7.20 -7.11
C SER A 67 20.42 8.00 -7.70
N ARG A 68 21.01 7.53 -8.82
CA ARG A 68 22.10 8.26 -9.51
C ARG A 68 21.65 9.64 -10.01
N GLU A 69 20.42 9.72 -10.56
CA GLU A 69 19.87 11.02 -10.97
C GLU A 69 19.73 11.98 -9.77
N LEU A 70 19.29 11.47 -8.64
CA LEU A 70 19.17 12.28 -7.42
C LEU A 70 20.54 12.65 -6.82
N ASP A 71 21.57 11.79 -6.96
CA ASP A 71 22.95 12.10 -6.55
C ASP A 71 23.53 13.26 -7.37
N ILE A 72 23.26 13.26 -8.68
CA ILE A 72 23.66 14.37 -9.57
C ILE A 72 22.87 15.63 -9.19
N GLY A 73 21.57 15.51 -8.94
CA GLY A 73 20.72 16.62 -8.50
C GLY A 73 21.21 17.28 -7.20
N ASP A 74 21.67 16.50 -6.22
CA ASP A 74 22.28 17.03 -4.99
C ASP A 74 23.58 17.80 -5.29
N GLY A 75 24.44 17.29 -6.19
CA GLY A 75 25.65 17.97 -6.61
C GLY A 75 25.34 19.32 -7.28
N VAL A 76 24.33 19.35 -8.15
CA VAL A 76 23.86 20.58 -8.80
C VAL A 76 23.33 21.60 -7.79
N ALA A 77 22.51 21.14 -6.85
CA ALA A 77 21.95 21.99 -5.79
C ALA A 77 23.04 22.60 -4.90
N CYS A 78 24.13 21.86 -4.63
CA CYS A 78 25.26 22.33 -3.83
C CYS A 78 26.13 23.37 -4.60
N LEU A 79 26.42 23.12 -5.88
CA LEU A 79 27.30 23.97 -6.69
C LEU A 79 26.70 25.34 -7.02
N ALA A 80 25.39 25.40 -7.14
CA ALA A 80 24.71 26.61 -7.58
C ALA A 80 24.67 27.72 -6.53
N GLY A 81 25.22 27.53 -5.29
CA GLY A 81 24.87 28.41 -4.15
C GLY A 81 23.37 28.55 -4.06
N ALA A 82 22.72 27.58 -4.69
CA ALA A 82 21.34 27.60 -5.10
C ALA A 82 20.48 27.69 -3.85
N GLU A 83 19.41 28.35 -4.00
CA GLU A 83 18.30 28.47 -3.08
C GLU A 83 18.20 27.22 -2.22
N ALA A 84 18.14 27.42 -0.92
CA ALA A 84 17.94 26.33 0.05
C ALA A 84 16.78 25.40 -0.37
N SER A 85 15.85 25.89 -1.19
CA SER A 85 14.75 25.19 -1.84
C SER A 85 15.21 24.03 -2.73
N ALA A 86 16.22 24.19 -3.58
CA ALA A 86 16.68 23.14 -4.51
C ALA A 86 17.14 21.87 -3.77
N THR A 87 17.94 22.01 -2.73
CA THR A 87 18.39 20.90 -1.88
C THR A 87 17.21 20.23 -1.15
N LEU A 88 16.22 21.02 -0.71
CA LEU A 88 15.03 20.49 -0.05
C LEU A 88 14.19 19.65 -1.01
N ARG A 89 14.04 20.09 -2.28
CA ARG A 89 13.33 19.34 -3.31
C ARG A 89 13.97 17.98 -3.59
N VAL A 90 15.28 17.91 -3.74
CA VAL A 90 16.01 16.63 -3.91
C VAL A 90 15.76 15.71 -2.73
N LYS A 91 15.79 16.21 -1.49
CA LYS A 91 15.52 15.40 -0.29
C LYS A 91 14.10 14.85 -0.26
N VAL A 92 13.09 15.59 -0.74
CA VAL A 92 11.71 15.05 -0.88
C VAL A 92 11.68 13.91 -1.90
N TRP A 93 12.36 14.04 -3.03
CA TRP A 93 12.46 12.96 -4.02
C TRP A 93 13.24 11.76 -3.51
N ARG A 94 14.27 11.95 -2.68
CA ARG A 94 14.95 10.85 -1.98
C ARG A 94 14.01 10.13 -1.00
N ALA A 95 13.16 10.88 -0.29
CA ALA A 95 12.14 10.29 0.57
C ALA A 95 11.13 9.47 -0.24
N GLU A 96 10.74 9.94 -1.43
CA GLU A 96 9.88 9.20 -2.35
C GLU A 96 10.55 7.91 -2.82
N LEU A 97 11.82 7.96 -3.23
CA LEU A 97 12.59 6.78 -3.62
C LEU A 97 12.71 5.77 -2.46
N ALA A 98 13.02 6.26 -1.26
CA ALA A 98 13.07 5.41 -0.06
C ALA A 98 11.72 4.75 0.24
N TYR A 99 10.61 5.48 0.04
CA TYR A 99 9.26 4.94 0.16
C TYR A 99 9.01 3.81 -0.86
N PHE A 100 9.35 3.99 -2.14
CA PHE A 100 9.20 2.94 -3.17
C PHE A 100 10.01 1.68 -2.85
N GLN A 101 11.16 1.84 -2.21
CA GLN A 101 12.03 0.74 -1.78
C GLN A 101 11.64 0.14 -0.42
N GLY A 102 10.55 0.60 0.21
CA GLY A 102 10.11 0.13 1.52
C GLY A 102 10.97 0.61 2.69
N ARG A 103 11.90 1.56 2.47
CA ARG A 103 12.74 2.17 3.51
C ARG A 103 12.02 3.32 4.21
N TYR A 104 10.88 3.01 4.82
CA TYR A 104 9.92 4.01 5.33
C TYR A 104 10.46 4.83 6.51
N SER A 105 11.37 4.28 7.30
CA SER A 105 12.01 5.02 8.40
C SER A 105 12.87 6.15 7.87
N GLU A 106 13.70 5.85 6.87
CA GLU A 106 14.51 6.82 6.16
C GLU A 106 13.63 7.87 5.47
N ALA A 107 12.59 7.43 4.77
CA ALA A 107 11.65 8.34 4.12
C ALA A 107 10.98 9.29 5.12
N ASN A 108 10.54 8.78 6.29
CA ASN A 108 9.93 9.60 7.34
C ASN A 108 10.91 10.60 7.96
N GLU A 109 12.16 10.19 8.16
CA GLU A 109 13.20 11.07 8.69
C GLU A 109 13.51 12.21 7.71
N LEU A 110 13.68 11.89 6.43
CA LEU A 110 13.92 12.88 5.39
C LEU A 110 12.76 13.90 5.32
N VAL A 111 11.52 13.43 5.26
CA VAL A 111 10.34 14.31 5.24
C VAL A 111 10.28 15.18 6.49
N SER A 112 10.53 14.63 7.68
CA SER A 112 10.45 15.36 8.93
C SER A 112 11.50 16.49 9.02
N ARG A 113 12.69 16.25 8.46
CA ARG A 113 13.78 17.26 8.45
C ARG A 113 13.53 18.41 7.47
N VAL A 114 12.81 18.17 6.37
CA VAL A 114 12.65 19.21 5.33
C VAL A 114 11.35 19.99 5.44
N LEU A 115 10.32 19.45 6.08
CA LEU A 115 8.97 20.01 6.04
C LEU A 115 8.91 21.45 6.56
N ALA A 116 9.51 21.73 7.71
CA ALA A 116 9.50 23.07 8.30
C ALA A 116 10.25 24.10 7.41
N ALA A 117 11.36 23.70 6.80
CA ALA A 117 12.11 24.58 5.90
C ALA A 117 11.37 24.82 4.58
N LEU A 118 10.67 23.84 4.03
CA LEU A 118 9.81 24.01 2.86
C LEU A 118 8.66 24.99 3.14
N GLU A 119 8.07 24.94 4.32
CA GLU A 119 7.03 25.87 4.74
C GLU A 119 7.56 27.30 4.87
N GLN A 120 8.73 27.47 5.47
CA GLN A 120 9.38 28.78 5.57
C GLN A 120 9.71 29.39 4.21
N ASN A 121 10.07 28.55 3.24
CA ASN A 121 10.35 28.98 1.88
C ASN A 121 9.09 29.20 1.02
N GLY A 122 7.90 28.87 1.52
CA GLY A 122 6.64 29.01 0.79
C GLY A 122 6.48 28.06 -0.40
N ASP A 123 7.26 26.98 -0.48
CA ASP A 123 7.17 25.98 -1.57
C ASP A 123 6.01 25.00 -1.30
N LEU A 124 4.78 25.50 -1.44
CA LEU A 124 3.57 24.77 -1.08
C LEU A 124 3.41 23.46 -1.85
N ALA A 125 3.86 23.37 -3.09
CA ALA A 125 3.80 22.13 -3.88
C ALA A 125 4.66 21.04 -3.25
N TYR A 126 5.88 21.35 -2.86
CA TYR A 126 6.75 20.38 -2.19
C TYR A 126 6.38 20.13 -0.73
N VAL A 127 5.77 21.09 -0.03
CA VAL A 127 5.13 20.84 1.28
C VAL A 127 4.03 19.79 1.15
N ALA A 128 3.14 19.96 0.18
CA ALA A 128 2.06 18.98 -0.06
C ALA A 128 2.60 17.63 -0.51
N PHE A 129 3.64 17.60 -1.34
CA PHE A 129 4.31 16.36 -1.73
C PHE A 129 4.94 15.64 -0.52
N ALA A 130 5.62 16.33 0.35
CA ALA A 130 6.18 15.80 1.59
C ALA A 130 5.07 15.26 2.53
N LEU A 131 3.96 16.00 2.67
CA LEU A 131 2.79 15.54 3.43
C LEU A 131 2.17 14.27 2.83
N ARG A 132 2.09 14.16 1.51
CA ARG A 132 1.63 12.94 0.82
C ARG A 132 2.51 11.74 1.17
N ILE A 133 3.84 11.87 1.13
CA ILE A 133 4.77 10.80 1.51
C ILE A 133 4.54 10.41 2.98
N ARG A 134 4.39 11.38 3.86
CA ARG A 134 4.14 11.14 5.28
C ARG A 134 2.82 10.39 5.49
N ILE A 135 1.74 10.80 4.83
CA ILE A 135 0.45 10.10 4.87
C ILE A 135 0.59 8.67 4.33
N ALA A 136 1.35 8.46 3.25
CA ALA A 136 1.58 7.12 2.71
C ALA A 136 2.34 6.21 3.69
N ILE A 137 3.31 6.76 4.44
CA ILE A 137 4.02 6.05 5.51
C ILE A 137 3.08 5.72 6.67
N LEU A 138 2.25 6.67 7.10
CA LEU A 138 1.24 6.44 8.14
C LEU A 138 0.22 5.38 7.71
N LEU A 139 -0.18 5.40 6.44
CA LEU A 139 -1.07 4.38 5.87
C LEU A 139 -0.41 2.99 5.88
N ALA A 140 0.85 2.89 5.47
CA ALA A 140 1.61 1.65 5.58
C ALA A 140 1.71 1.15 7.03
N ARG A 141 1.62 2.07 7.99
CA ARG A 141 1.60 1.80 9.43
C ARG A 141 0.20 1.56 10.00
N THR A 142 -0.86 1.72 9.21
CA THR A 142 -2.26 1.72 9.66
C THR A 142 -2.55 2.73 10.78
N ASP A 143 -1.82 3.86 10.76
CA ASP A 143 -2.00 4.96 11.71
C ASP A 143 -3.06 5.95 11.17
N TYR A 144 -4.32 5.55 11.29
CA TYR A 144 -5.44 6.36 10.77
C TYR A 144 -5.67 7.65 11.54
N ASP A 145 -5.34 7.69 12.83
CA ASP A 145 -5.44 8.90 13.65
C ASP A 145 -4.38 9.93 13.21
N GLY A 146 -3.16 9.49 12.98
CA GLY A 146 -2.12 10.33 12.42
C GLY A 146 -2.47 10.86 11.03
N ILE A 147 -3.13 10.04 10.19
CA ILE A 147 -3.63 10.48 8.87
C ILE A 147 -4.74 11.53 9.04
N ALA A 148 -5.71 11.28 9.92
CA ALA A 148 -6.81 12.20 10.17
C ALA A 148 -6.31 13.57 10.65
N ALA A 149 -5.29 13.60 11.52
CA ALA A 149 -4.68 14.83 12.01
C ALA A 149 -3.98 15.66 10.89
N LEU A 150 -3.56 15.01 9.79
CA LEU A 150 -2.88 15.67 8.69
C LEU A 150 -3.79 15.98 7.49
N ALA A 151 -4.93 15.31 7.37
CA ALA A 151 -5.76 15.32 6.16
C ALA A 151 -6.18 16.74 5.72
N ASP A 152 -6.80 17.51 6.62
CA ASP A 152 -7.28 18.86 6.28
C ASP A 152 -6.13 19.81 5.93
N ARG A 153 -4.99 19.68 6.63
CA ARG A 153 -3.80 20.48 6.32
C ARG A 153 -3.26 20.11 4.93
N ALA A 154 -3.17 18.82 4.62
CA ALA A 154 -2.66 18.35 3.34
C ALA A 154 -3.54 18.84 2.18
N ILE A 155 -4.87 18.79 2.32
CA ILE A 155 -5.81 19.30 1.31
C ILE A 155 -5.61 20.81 1.13
N ARG A 156 -5.64 21.60 2.21
CA ARG A 156 -5.48 23.06 2.11
C ARG A 156 -4.15 23.46 1.46
N VAL A 157 -3.05 22.83 1.82
CA VAL A 157 -1.74 23.14 1.25
C VAL A 157 -1.67 22.73 -0.22
N ALA A 158 -2.20 21.57 -0.60
CA ALA A 158 -2.25 21.13 -1.98
C ALA A 158 -3.08 22.07 -2.86
N GLU A 159 -4.29 22.46 -2.41
CA GLU A 159 -5.14 23.39 -3.15
C GLU A 159 -4.51 24.78 -3.26
N ALA A 160 -3.89 25.29 -2.18
CA ALA A 160 -3.19 26.55 -2.19
C ALA A 160 -1.94 26.56 -3.09
N SER A 161 -1.33 25.39 -3.34
CA SER A 161 -0.17 25.28 -4.25
C SER A 161 -0.52 25.53 -5.71
N GLY A 162 -1.77 25.30 -6.11
CA GLY A 162 -2.22 25.33 -7.51
C GLY A 162 -1.62 24.24 -8.40
N ASP A 163 -0.81 23.31 -7.86
CA ASP A 163 -0.25 22.18 -8.63
C ASP A 163 -1.26 21.04 -8.70
N ASP A 164 -1.90 20.88 -9.85
CA ASP A 164 -2.90 19.85 -10.09
C ASP A 164 -2.37 18.43 -9.84
N TYR A 165 -1.07 18.17 -10.10
CA TYR A 165 -0.48 16.85 -9.85
C TYR A 165 -0.45 16.51 -8.36
N VAL A 166 -0.03 17.47 -7.54
CA VAL A 166 0.01 17.28 -6.08
C VAL A 166 -1.39 17.20 -5.48
N ILE A 167 -2.35 17.98 -5.99
CA ILE A 167 -3.76 17.92 -5.61
C ILE A 167 -4.29 16.48 -5.84
N VAL A 168 -4.05 15.91 -7.04
CA VAL A 168 -4.44 14.52 -7.35
C VAL A 168 -3.81 13.54 -6.36
N GLN A 169 -2.53 13.68 -6.07
CA GLN A 169 -1.82 12.77 -5.15
C GLN A 169 -2.39 12.82 -3.74
N ILE A 170 -2.73 13.99 -3.22
CA ILE A 170 -3.31 14.15 -1.87
C ILE A 170 -4.71 13.53 -1.81
N TYR A 171 -5.60 13.86 -2.72
CA TYR A 171 -6.94 13.27 -2.73
C TYR A 171 -6.90 11.75 -2.90
N ASN A 172 -6.00 11.25 -3.74
CA ASN A 172 -5.85 9.81 -3.97
C ASN A 172 -5.33 9.07 -2.73
N ILE A 173 -4.30 9.58 -2.03
CA ILE A 173 -3.77 8.91 -0.83
C ILE A 173 -4.76 8.94 0.34
N LEU A 174 -5.50 10.02 0.51
CA LEU A 174 -6.56 10.12 1.51
C LEU A 174 -7.73 9.19 1.19
N GLY A 175 -8.10 9.06 -0.08
CA GLY A 175 -9.06 8.08 -0.55
C GLY A 175 -8.61 6.65 -0.26
N ALA A 176 -7.32 6.34 -0.50
CA ALA A 176 -6.74 5.04 -0.18
C ALA A 176 -6.75 4.76 1.33
N ALA A 177 -6.51 5.77 2.17
CA ALA A 177 -6.60 5.64 3.62
C ALA A 177 -8.03 5.35 4.09
N ARG A 178 -9.04 6.01 3.51
CA ARG A 178 -10.46 5.72 3.80
C ARG A 178 -10.87 4.33 3.33
N PHE A 179 -10.40 3.90 2.16
CA PHE A 179 -10.62 2.54 1.67
C PHE A 179 -10.01 1.50 2.61
N ASP A 180 -8.78 1.72 3.06
CA ASP A 180 -8.08 0.80 3.97
C ASP A 180 -8.76 0.76 5.34
N LEU A 181 -9.21 1.91 5.86
CA LEU A 181 -10.02 1.99 7.08
C LEU A 181 -11.35 1.24 6.94
N ALA A 182 -12.05 1.40 5.81
CA ALA A 182 -13.27 0.66 5.53
C ALA A 182 -13.04 -0.86 5.59
N THR A 183 -11.98 -1.32 4.95
CA THR A 183 -11.64 -2.75 4.92
C THR A 183 -11.10 -3.28 6.24
N SER A 184 -10.41 -2.46 7.04
CA SER A 184 -9.89 -2.86 8.35
C SER A 184 -11.02 -3.15 9.37
N LYS A 185 -12.15 -2.47 9.24
CA LYS A 185 -13.35 -2.70 10.07
C LYS A 185 -13.99 -4.07 9.85
N LEU A 186 -13.63 -4.74 8.78
CA LEU A 186 -14.09 -6.11 8.46
C LEU A 186 -13.34 -7.21 9.22
N GLY A 187 -12.46 -6.84 10.14
CA GLY A 187 -11.84 -7.78 11.08
C GLY A 187 -10.66 -8.58 10.55
N ALA A 188 -10.08 -8.19 9.41
CA ALA A 188 -8.87 -8.83 8.89
C ALA A 188 -7.79 -7.80 8.58
N PRO A 189 -6.53 -8.00 9.04
CA PRO A 189 -5.40 -7.14 8.69
C PRO A 189 -5.13 -7.09 7.18
N HIS A 190 -5.70 -8.03 6.43
CA HIS A 190 -5.64 -8.15 4.99
C HIS A 190 -7.05 -8.43 4.46
N ALA A 191 -7.97 -7.49 4.66
CA ALA A 191 -9.39 -7.61 4.30
C ALA A 191 -9.64 -8.01 2.83
N ARG A 192 -8.65 -7.80 1.95
CA ARG A 192 -8.67 -8.33 0.58
C ARG A 192 -8.94 -9.84 0.51
N ALA A 193 -8.60 -10.60 1.57
CA ALA A 193 -8.68 -12.05 1.56
C ALA A 193 -10.07 -12.62 1.90
N HIS A 194 -10.88 -11.90 2.68
CA HIS A 194 -12.09 -12.44 3.30
C HIS A 194 -13.40 -11.91 2.73
N LEU A 195 -13.36 -11.02 1.74
CA LEU A 195 -14.54 -10.35 1.20
C LEU A 195 -15.42 -11.19 0.25
N THR A 196 -15.20 -12.50 0.17
CA THR A 196 -16.03 -13.38 -0.68
C THR A 196 -17.42 -13.69 -0.10
N SER A 197 -17.75 -13.25 1.14
CA SER A 197 -19.02 -13.59 1.80
C SER A 197 -19.47 -12.54 2.83
N LEU A 198 -19.38 -11.26 2.49
CA LEU A 198 -19.92 -10.21 3.36
C LEU A 198 -21.45 -10.20 3.31
N ASP A 199 -22.08 -10.44 4.46
CA ASP A 199 -23.44 -10.04 4.68
C ASP A 199 -23.46 -8.51 4.85
N LEU A 200 -23.86 -7.80 3.80
CA LEU A 200 -23.87 -6.33 3.72
C LEU A 200 -24.75 -5.67 4.81
N ARG A 201 -25.51 -6.45 5.59
CA ARG A 201 -26.37 -5.93 6.65
C ARG A 201 -25.62 -5.40 7.88
N ASP A 202 -24.40 -5.88 8.12
CA ASP A 202 -23.54 -5.42 9.22
C ASP A 202 -22.51 -4.35 8.79
N ALA A 203 -22.62 -3.87 7.56
CA ALA A 203 -21.59 -3.09 6.87
C ALA A 203 -21.75 -1.55 6.98
N ALA A 204 -22.70 -1.04 7.77
CA ALA A 204 -22.99 0.40 7.79
C ALA A 204 -21.76 1.32 8.02
N PRO A 205 -20.83 1.04 8.97
CA PRO A 205 -19.63 1.88 9.14
C PRO A 205 -18.65 1.77 7.96
N MET A 206 -18.54 0.59 7.34
CA MET A 206 -17.72 0.38 6.16
C MET A 206 -18.26 1.17 4.96
N VAL A 207 -19.59 1.19 4.77
CA VAL A 207 -20.23 1.89 3.66
C VAL A 207 -19.97 3.39 3.72
N ALA A 208 -19.93 4.00 4.90
CA ALA A 208 -19.63 5.42 5.06
C ALA A 208 -18.18 5.74 4.60
N ASP A 209 -17.19 4.97 5.08
CA ASP A 209 -15.79 5.16 4.68
C ASP A 209 -15.57 4.84 3.20
N ALA A 210 -16.23 3.82 2.66
CA ALA A 210 -16.17 3.48 1.23
C ALA A 210 -16.75 4.60 0.34
N ARG A 211 -17.84 5.24 0.76
CA ARG A 211 -18.41 6.41 0.07
C ARG A 211 -17.48 7.61 0.11
N GLU A 212 -16.87 7.86 1.27
CA GLU A 212 -15.90 8.94 1.41
C GLU A 212 -14.64 8.67 0.56
N ALA A 213 -14.15 7.43 0.53
CA ALA A 213 -13.07 7.03 -0.36
C ALA A 213 -13.42 7.30 -1.84
N LEU A 214 -14.63 6.92 -2.26
CA LEU A 214 -15.11 7.16 -3.63
C LEU A 214 -15.18 8.66 -3.94
N ARG A 215 -15.67 9.49 -3.01
CA ARG A 215 -15.72 10.95 -3.19
C ARG A 215 -14.32 11.54 -3.40
N LEU A 216 -13.35 11.13 -2.59
CA LEU A 216 -11.96 11.60 -2.70
C LEU A 216 -11.31 11.12 -4.02
N PHE A 217 -11.50 9.86 -4.41
CA PHE A 217 -11.01 9.35 -5.69
C PHE A 217 -11.66 10.04 -6.89
N THR A 218 -12.97 10.30 -6.82
CA THR A 218 -13.68 11.02 -7.90
C THR A 218 -13.08 12.41 -8.06
N ARG A 219 -12.86 13.13 -6.97
CA ARG A 219 -12.21 14.45 -6.99
C ARG A 219 -10.80 14.39 -7.59
N ALA A 220 -9.99 13.43 -7.15
CA ALA A 220 -8.65 13.22 -7.72
C ALA A 220 -8.70 12.97 -9.23
N ARG A 221 -9.64 12.12 -9.68
CA ARG A 221 -9.83 11.77 -11.08
C ARG A 221 -10.24 12.96 -11.94
N GLU A 222 -11.19 13.77 -11.44
CA GLU A 222 -11.64 14.99 -12.13
C GLU A 222 -10.48 15.96 -12.37
N VAL A 223 -9.66 16.20 -11.34
CA VAL A 223 -8.48 17.09 -11.46
C VAL A 223 -7.48 16.50 -12.45
N ALA A 224 -7.16 15.20 -12.35
CA ALA A 224 -6.22 14.54 -13.25
C ALA A 224 -6.65 14.62 -14.72
N LEU A 225 -7.93 14.40 -15.02
CA LEU A 225 -8.46 14.45 -16.38
C LEU A 225 -8.48 15.88 -16.92
N ARG A 226 -8.85 16.87 -16.09
CA ARG A 226 -8.83 18.29 -16.48
C ARG A 226 -7.41 18.76 -16.83
N ALA A 227 -6.42 18.31 -16.03
CA ALA A 227 -5.02 18.63 -16.24
C ALA A 227 -4.33 17.78 -17.34
N ASN A 228 -5.05 16.86 -17.97
CA ASN A 228 -4.52 15.87 -18.93
C ASN A 228 -3.41 14.97 -18.33
N TYR A 229 -3.43 14.73 -17.02
CA TYR A 229 -2.51 13.83 -16.33
C TYR A 229 -3.02 12.39 -16.37
N GLN A 230 -2.98 11.79 -17.54
CA GLN A 230 -3.55 10.47 -17.81
C GLN A 230 -2.94 9.38 -16.92
N PHE A 231 -1.64 9.48 -16.62
CA PHE A 231 -0.98 8.52 -15.75
C PHE A 231 -1.52 8.59 -14.30
N ALA A 232 -1.73 9.81 -13.79
CA ALA A 232 -2.34 10.00 -12.48
C ALA A 232 -3.80 9.51 -12.46
N ALA A 233 -4.57 9.73 -13.54
CA ALA A 233 -5.93 9.22 -13.68
C ALA A 233 -5.96 7.68 -13.63
N TRP A 234 -5.06 6.97 -14.31
CA TRP A 234 -4.98 5.50 -14.25
C TRP A 234 -4.69 4.97 -12.84
N TYR A 235 -3.87 5.68 -12.08
CA TYR A 235 -3.56 5.32 -10.71
C TYR A 235 -4.80 5.44 -9.81
N VAL A 236 -5.55 6.53 -9.97
CA VAL A 236 -6.84 6.75 -9.26
C VAL A 236 -7.89 5.74 -9.69
N ASP A 237 -8.02 5.47 -11.00
CA ASP A 237 -8.94 4.44 -11.52
C ASP A 237 -8.67 3.07 -10.90
N GLY A 238 -7.40 2.74 -10.64
CA GLY A 238 -7.02 1.51 -9.92
C GLY A 238 -7.60 1.41 -8.51
N ASN A 239 -7.71 2.50 -7.82
CA ASN A 239 -8.32 2.55 -6.49
C ASN A 239 -9.86 2.51 -6.57
N ILE A 240 -10.47 3.15 -7.58
CA ILE A 240 -11.91 3.05 -7.83
C ILE A 240 -12.31 1.60 -8.16
N GLU A 241 -11.51 0.90 -8.97
CA GLU A 241 -11.74 -0.52 -9.27
C GLU A 241 -11.64 -1.41 -8.03
N ARG A 242 -10.76 -1.08 -7.09
CA ARG A 242 -10.72 -1.78 -5.78
C ARG A 242 -12.02 -1.60 -5.01
N LEU A 243 -12.63 -0.42 -5.06
CA LEU A 243 -13.97 -0.18 -4.49
C LEU A 243 -15.04 -0.96 -5.24
N ASP A 244 -15.00 -1.03 -6.56
CA ASP A 244 -15.92 -1.84 -7.36
C ASP A 244 -15.85 -3.32 -6.98
N ILE A 245 -14.65 -3.87 -6.76
CA ILE A 245 -14.48 -5.25 -6.29
C ILE A 245 -15.10 -5.41 -4.89
N LEU A 246 -14.83 -4.49 -3.98
CA LEU A 246 -15.36 -4.50 -2.62
C LEU A 246 -16.90 -4.45 -2.59
N LEU A 247 -17.51 -3.70 -3.50
CA LEU A 247 -18.95 -3.50 -3.58
C LEU A 247 -19.65 -4.56 -4.46
N GLY A 248 -18.94 -5.59 -4.94
CA GLY A 248 -19.49 -6.71 -5.71
C GLY A 248 -19.56 -6.49 -7.22
N ASN A 249 -19.11 -5.34 -7.75
CA ASN A 249 -19.08 -5.03 -9.19
C ASN A 249 -17.84 -5.64 -9.89
N THR A 250 -17.41 -6.82 -9.46
CA THR A 250 -16.12 -7.43 -9.80
C THR A 250 -15.95 -7.69 -11.31
N GLY A 251 -17.00 -8.09 -12.01
CA GLY A 251 -16.91 -8.34 -13.46
C GLY A 251 -16.57 -7.09 -14.27
N ARG A 252 -17.12 -5.95 -13.89
CA ARG A 252 -16.80 -4.64 -14.47
C ARG A 252 -15.36 -4.24 -14.18
N ALA A 253 -14.94 -4.42 -12.93
CA ALA A 253 -13.56 -4.12 -12.49
C ALA A 253 -12.53 -4.94 -13.29
N VAL A 254 -12.73 -6.24 -13.50
CA VAL A 254 -11.82 -7.10 -14.28
C VAL A 254 -11.61 -6.56 -15.70
N SER A 255 -12.67 -6.14 -16.38
CA SER A 255 -12.58 -5.60 -17.75
C SER A 255 -11.76 -4.30 -17.79
N ALA A 256 -12.00 -3.38 -16.85
CA ALA A 256 -11.30 -2.11 -16.74
C ALA A 256 -9.81 -2.33 -16.39
N ILE A 257 -9.51 -3.18 -15.41
CA ILE A 257 -8.15 -3.52 -14.98
C ILE A 257 -7.35 -4.11 -16.15
N ARG A 258 -7.91 -5.05 -16.91
CA ARG A 258 -7.23 -5.65 -18.08
C ARG A 258 -6.90 -4.63 -19.16
N LYS A 259 -7.81 -3.69 -19.42
CA LYS A 259 -7.57 -2.60 -20.38
C LYS A 259 -6.40 -1.73 -19.92
N ARG A 260 -6.40 -1.32 -18.65
CA ARG A 260 -5.32 -0.51 -18.06
C ARG A 260 -3.99 -1.26 -18.06
N LEU A 261 -3.99 -2.56 -17.72
CA LEU A 261 -2.78 -3.38 -17.68
C LEU A 261 -2.05 -3.36 -19.03
N ARG A 262 -2.76 -3.54 -20.15
CA ARG A 262 -2.18 -3.45 -21.49
C ARG A 262 -1.50 -2.11 -21.76
N THR A 263 -2.14 -1.03 -21.30
CA THR A 263 -1.59 0.32 -21.47
C THR A 263 -0.33 0.52 -20.62
N LEU A 264 -0.32 0.07 -19.36
CA LEU A 264 0.86 0.17 -18.49
C LEU A 264 2.04 -0.64 -19.03
N GLN A 265 1.77 -1.82 -19.58
CA GLN A 265 2.79 -2.66 -20.23
C GLN A 265 3.43 -1.96 -21.43
N SER A 266 2.62 -1.37 -22.31
CA SER A 266 3.12 -0.63 -23.49
C SER A 266 3.94 0.63 -23.11
N ARG A 267 3.72 1.18 -21.90
CA ARG A 267 4.43 2.35 -21.37
C ARG A 267 5.64 2.00 -20.50
N GLY A 268 5.89 0.71 -20.24
CA GLY A 268 6.99 0.26 -19.39
C GLY A 268 6.86 0.63 -17.92
N ALA A 269 5.67 0.95 -17.45
CA ALA A 269 5.38 1.34 -16.07
C ALA A 269 5.34 0.11 -15.14
N LYS A 270 6.51 -0.48 -14.89
CA LYS A 270 6.67 -1.78 -14.19
C LYS A 270 6.08 -1.79 -12.80
N TYR A 271 6.31 -0.74 -12.01
CA TYR A 271 5.73 -0.65 -10.67
C TYR A 271 4.20 -0.69 -10.70
N ASP A 272 3.60 0.11 -11.58
CA ASP A 272 2.15 0.20 -11.72
C ASP A 272 1.55 -1.07 -12.35
N GLU A 273 2.32 -1.78 -13.18
CA GLU A 273 1.97 -3.11 -13.67
C GLU A 273 1.84 -4.12 -12.53
N ILE A 274 2.82 -4.17 -11.60
CA ILE A 274 2.77 -5.06 -10.43
C ILE A 274 1.53 -4.78 -9.58
N VAL A 275 1.27 -3.51 -9.26
CA VAL A 275 0.06 -3.09 -8.50
C VAL A 275 -1.22 -3.50 -9.22
N THR A 276 -1.28 -3.29 -10.52
CA THR A 276 -2.48 -3.59 -11.34
C THR A 276 -2.74 -5.09 -11.42
N ARG A 277 -1.70 -5.93 -11.56
CA ARG A 277 -1.81 -7.39 -11.51
C ARG A 277 -2.28 -7.89 -10.15
N SER A 278 -1.82 -7.29 -9.05
CA SER A 278 -2.31 -7.59 -7.71
C SER A 278 -3.83 -7.35 -7.59
N ASN A 279 -4.31 -6.23 -8.13
CA ASN A 279 -5.74 -5.92 -8.14
C ASN A 279 -6.54 -6.89 -9.03
N LEU A 280 -5.98 -7.27 -10.20
CA LEU A 280 -6.59 -8.25 -11.10
C LEU A 280 -6.69 -9.63 -10.45
N ALA A 281 -5.64 -10.07 -9.80
CA ALA A 281 -5.63 -11.34 -9.07
C ALA A 281 -6.69 -11.38 -7.96
N TRP A 282 -6.81 -10.29 -7.20
CA TRP A 282 -7.87 -10.17 -6.20
C TRP A 282 -9.27 -10.28 -6.83
N ALA A 283 -9.53 -9.55 -7.93
CA ALA A 283 -10.80 -9.61 -8.64
C ALA A 283 -11.10 -11.02 -9.17
N LEU A 284 -10.12 -11.67 -9.80
CA LEU A 284 -10.26 -13.02 -10.34
C LEU A 284 -10.51 -14.05 -9.24
N ARG A 285 -9.82 -13.94 -8.11
CA ARG A 285 -10.06 -14.78 -6.94
C ARG A 285 -11.49 -14.62 -6.40
N THR A 286 -11.99 -13.39 -6.32
CA THR A 286 -13.37 -13.10 -5.89
C THR A 286 -14.41 -13.74 -6.80
N LEU A 287 -14.08 -13.91 -8.09
CA LEU A 287 -14.92 -14.61 -9.08
C LEU A 287 -14.71 -16.14 -9.09
N GLY A 288 -13.90 -16.70 -8.19
CA GLY A 288 -13.57 -18.13 -8.17
C GLY A 288 -12.60 -18.59 -9.27
N ARG A 289 -12.03 -17.65 -10.05
CA ARG A 289 -11.09 -17.93 -11.14
C ARG A 289 -9.67 -18.10 -10.61
N HIS A 290 -9.46 -19.11 -9.78
CA HIS A 290 -8.23 -19.27 -9.00
C HIS A 290 -6.98 -19.50 -9.85
N GLN A 291 -7.06 -20.27 -10.97
CA GLN A 291 -5.91 -20.47 -11.87
C GLN A 291 -5.45 -19.18 -12.51
N ASP A 292 -6.39 -18.36 -13.00
CA ASP A 292 -6.08 -17.07 -13.60
C ASP A 292 -5.50 -16.10 -12.55
N ALA A 293 -6.04 -16.13 -11.31
CA ALA A 293 -5.53 -15.32 -10.22
C ALA A 293 -4.09 -15.72 -9.85
N LEU A 294 -3.79 -17.03 -9.80
CA LEU A 294 -2.44 -17.53 -9.53
C LEU A 294 -1.45 -17.06 -10.60
N HIS A 295 -1.84 -17.14 -11.87
CA HIS A 295 -1.01 -16.65 -12.98
C HIS A 295 -0.63 -15.17 -12.81
N GLU A 296 -1.60 -14.31 -12.52
CA GLU A 296 -1.33 -12.87 -12.32
C GLU A 296 -0.44 -12.61 -11.10
N LEU A 297 -0.60 -13.37 -10.02
CA LEU A 297 0.24 -13.27 -8.82
C LEU A 297 1.68 -13.72 -9.11
N ASP A 298 1.87 -14.83 -9.83
CA ASP A 298 3.18 -15.34 -10.18
C ASP A 298 3.94 -14.36 -11.09
N VAL A 299 3.26 -13.77 -12.08
CA VAL A 299 3.85 -12.74 -12.93
C VAL A 299 4.20 -11.48 -12.13
N ALA A 300 3.32 -11.03 -11.25
CA ALA A 300 3.57 -9.86 -10.40
C ALA A 300 4.76 -10.08 -9.46
N LEU A 301 4.87 -11.26 -8.84
CA LEU A 301 5.99 -11.64 -7.97
C LEU A 301 7.30 -11.75 -8.76
N GLN A 302 7.26 -12.26 -9.98
CA GLN A 302 8.45 -12.33 -10.83
C GLN A 302 8.93 -10.92 -11.20
N LEU A 303 8.02 -10.04 -11.66
CA LEU A 303 8.35 -8.64 -11.95
C LEU A 303 8.92 -7.91 -10.72
N ALA A 304 8.36 -8.15 -9.55
CA ALA A 304 8.85 -7.54 -8.32
C ALA A 304 10.29 -8.00 -7.98
N ARG A 305 10.60 -9.28 -8.19
CA ARG A 305 11.97 -9.81 -8.04
C ARG A 305 12.94 -9.18 -9.05
N ASP A 306 12.55 -9.16 -10.33
CA ASP A 306 13.39 -8.66 -11.42
C ASP A 306 13.72 -7.16 -11.27
N THR A 307 12.81 -6.41 -10.65
CA THR A 307 12.96 -4.96 -10.44
C THR A 307 13.50 -4.59 -9.07
N GLY A 308 13.69 -5.56 -8.17
CA GLY A 308 14.09 -5.25 -6.78
C GLY A 308 13.04 -4.45 -6.01
N THR A 309 11.76 -4.61 -6.33
CA THR A 309 10.67 -3.95 -5.63
C THR A 309 10.40 -4.67 -4.30
N PHE A 310 10.86 -4.08 -3.20
CA PHE A 310 10.68 -4.60 -1.84
C PHE A 310 9.87 -3.62 -0.99
N ASN A 311 8.56 -3.72 -1.04
CA ASN A 311 7.66 -2.91 -0.23
C ASN A 311 6.46 -3.73 0.25
N VAL A 312 5.51 -3.08 0.94
CA VAL A 312 4.28 -3.69 1.44
C VAL A 312 3.48 -4.46 0.37
N LEU A 313 3.69 -4.18 -0.90
CA LEU A 313 3.02 -4.88 -2.00
C LEU A 313 3.38 -6.36 -2.07
N LEU A 314 4.65 -6.73 -1.76
CA LEU A 314 5.06 -8.14 -1.72
C LEU A 314 4.31 -8.94 -0.65
N GLU A 315 4.00 -8.31 0.48
CA GLU A 315 3.20 -8.96 1.53
C GLU A 315 1.83 -9.35 0.99
N PHE A 316 1.16 -8.43 0.28
CA PHE A 316 -0.14 -8.70 -0.32
C PHE A 316 -0.07 -9.78 -1.39
N LEU A 317 0.94 -9.77 -2.25
CA LEU A 317 1.10 -10.75 -3.31
C LEU A 317 1.32 -12.17 -2.75
N GLU A 318 2.22 -12.34 -1.77
CA GLU A 318 2.49 -13.65 -1.16
C GLU A 318 1.31 -14.14 -0.32
N TYR A 319 0.60 -13.23 0.36
CA TYR A 319 -0.61 -13.60 1.10
C TYR A 319 -1.73 -14.05 0.17
N ASP A 320 -2.08 -13.26 -0.85
CA ASP A 320 -3.10 -13.63 -1.83
C ASP A 320 -2.74 -14.93 -2.56
N ARG A 321 -1.46 -15.12 -2.89
CA ARG A 321 -0.95 -16.36 -3.49
C ARG A 321 -1.19 -17.56 -2.58
N SER A 322 -0.95 -17.43 -1.29
CA SER A 322 -1.19 -18.52 -0.34
C SER A 322 -2.66 -18.93 -0.29
N ILE A 323 -3.58 -17.96 -0.37
CA ILE A 323 -5.02 -18.23 -0.37
C ILE A 323 -5.45 -18.92 -1.67
N VAL A 324 -4.97 -18.41 -2.81
CA VAL A 324 -5.30 -18.98 -4.12
C VAL A 324 -4.80 -20.42 -4.26
N LEU A 325 -3.55 -20.68 -3.85
CA LEU A 325 -2.98 -22.04 -3.84
C LEU A 325 -3.75 -22.98 -2.92
N GLY A 326 -4.16 -22.51 -1.75
CA GLY A 326 -5.01 -23.28 -0.84
C GLY A 326 -6.37 -23.64 -1.46
N ALA A 327 -6.98 -22.70 -2.19
CA ALA A 327 -8.22 -22.94 -2.92
C ALA A 327 -8.06 -23.95 -4.08
N LEU A 328 -6.88 -24.00 -4.69
CA LEU A 328 -6.51 -24.97 -5.74
C LEU A 328 -6.08 -26.35 -5.19
N GLY A 329 -5.96 -26.49 -3.86
CA GLY A 329 -5.57 -27.75 -3.20
C GLY A 329 -4.06 -27.96 -3.08
N ASP A 330 -3.22 -27.01 -3.48
CA ASP A 330 -1.76 -27.09 -3.31
C ASP A 330 -1.35 -26.53 -1.94
N ALA A 331 -1.52 -27.35 -0.92
CA ALA A 331 -1.21 -26.98 0.47
C ALA A 331 0.29 -26.70 0.69
N VAL A 332 1.18 -27.41 -0.02
CA VAL A 332 2.63 -27.25 0.12
C VAL A 332 3.07 -25.88 -0.38
N ALA A 333 2.67 -25.51 -1.59
CA ALA A 333 2.98 -24.21 -2.15
C ALA A 333 2.26 -23.06 -1.40
N ALA A 334 1.01 -23.28 -0.95
CA ALA A 334 0.27 -22.34 -0.11
C ALA A 334 1.03 -22.05 1.20
N GLY A 335 1.49 -23.08 1.90
CA GLY A 335 2.31 -22.96 3.09
C GLY A 335 3.65 -22.25 2.85
N ALA A 336 4.28 -22.49 1.69
CA ALA A 336 5.51 -21.81 1.33
C ALA A 336 5.30 -20.31 1.10
N SER A 337 4.25 -19.90 0.39
CA SER A 337 3.90 -18.49 0.18
C SER A 337 3.52 -17.81 1.50
N TYR A 338 2.75 -18.50 2.35
CA TYR A 338 2.40 -17.97 3.66
C TYR A 338 3.62 -17.76 4.58
N ARG A 339 4.61 -18.66 4.55
CA ARG A 339 5.88 -18.46 5.28
C ARG A 339 6.65 -17.22 4.76
N ARG A 340 6.70 -17.02 3.43
CA ARG A 340 7.32 -15.82 2.85
C ARG A 340 6.60 -14.55 3.26
N TYR A 341 5.27 -14.53 3.20
CA TYR A 341 4.45 -13.44 3.74
C TYR A 341 4.83 -13.12 5.20
N ARG A 342 4.89 -14.12 6.08
CA ARG A 342 5.28 -13.93 7.48
C ARG A 342 6.70 -13.36 7.64
N GLN A 343 7.65 -13.80 6.82
CA GLN A 343 9.02 -13.27 6.83
C GLN A 343 9.05 -11.79 6.43
N LEU A 344 8.28 -11.40 5.42
CA LEU A 344 8.17 -10.00 4.95
C LEU A 344 7.57 -9.12 6.05
N VAL A 345 6.46 -9.53 6.64
CA VAL A 345 5.83 -8.83 7.79
C VAL A 345 6.80 -8.71 8.96
N GLY A 346 7.54 -9.77 9.29
CA GLY A 346 8.54 -9.75 10.36
C GLY A 346 9.73 -8.83 10.08
N ALA A 347 10.25 -8.82 8.86
CA ALA A 347 11.33 -7.91 8.45
C ALA A 347 10.89 -6.45 8.52
N TRP A 348 9.69 -6.17 8.05
CA TRP A 348 9.04 -4.87 8.08
C TRP A 348 8.89 -4.32 9.50
N ASN A 349 8.36 -5.13 10.41
CA ASN A 349 8.15 -4.74 11.79
C ASN A 349 9.49 -4.42 12.51
N ARG A 350 10.56 -5.19 12.25
CA ARG A 350 11.88 -4.89 12.80
C ARG A 350 12.45 -3.55 12.32
N SER A 351 12.27 -3.21 11.04
CA SER A 351 12.75 -1.92 10.51
C SER A 351 12.06 -0.72 11.16
N ILE A 352 10.83 -0.90 11.62
CA ILE A 352 10.05 0.11 12.33
C ILE A 352 10.49 0.24 13.81
N GLU A 353 10.76 -0.88 14.48
CA GLU A 353 11.18 -0.90 15.91
C GLU A 353 12.50 -0.17 16.12
N HIS A 354 13.46 -0.31 15.20
CA HIS A 354 14.73 0.42 15.26
C HIS A 354 14.59 1.93 15.15
N SER A 355 13.52 2.41 14.50
CA SER A 355 13.27 3.85 14.35
C SER A 355 12.59 4.48 15.56
N ALA A 356 11.88 3.69 16.36
CA ALA A 356 11.21 4.16 17.57
C ALA A 356 12.15 4.30 18.76
N SER A 357 13.32 3.61 18.73
CA SER A 357 14.29 3.61 19.85
C SER A 357 15.10 4.90 19.98
N GLY A 358 15.07 5.79 18.99
CA GLY A 358 15.87 7.03 18.93
C GLY A 358 15.24 8.29 19.51
N ALA A 359 13.96 8.26 19.92
CA ALA A 359 13.25 9.45 20.40
C ALA A 359 12.70 9.24 21.81
N GLN A 360 13.51 9.51 22.83
CA GLN A 360 12.99 9.80 24.17
C GLN A 360 12.37 11.19 24.15
N SER A 361 11.03 11.28 24.15
CA SER A 361 10.27 12.51 24.41
C SER A 361 9.33 12.30 25.61
N PRO A 362 9.11 13.34 26.45
CA PRO A 362 8.45 13.17 27.74
C PRO A 362 6.97 12.79 27.61
N ALA A 363 6.46 12.15 28.66
CA ALA A 363 5.15 11.54 28.77
C ALA A 363 3.97 12.46 28.41
N VAL A 364 3.67 12.55 27.14
CA VAL A 364 2.35 12.90 26.62
C VAL A 364 1.51 11.63 26.67
N LYS A 365 0.25 11.70 27.12
CA LYS A 365 -0.72 10.60 27.04
C LYS A 365 -0.68 10.06 25.59
N ARG A 366 0.03 8.92 25.39
CA ARG A 366 0.23 8.33 24.06
C ARG A 366 -1.13 7.94 23.52
N PRO A 367 -1.50 8.36 22.28
CA PRO A 367 -2.55 7.67 21.55
C PRO A 367 -2.20 6.18 21.51
N LEU A 368 -3.19 5.32 21.51
CA LEU A 368 -3.02 3.87 21.42
C LEU A 368 -2.02 3.56 20.30
N ASP A 369 -0.95 2.86 20.65
CA ASP A 369 0.17 2.53 19.76
C ASP A 369 -0.38 1.82 18.50
N PRO A 370 -0.27 2.40 17.29
CA PRO A 370 -0.79 1.80 16.06
C PRO A 370 -0.11 0.46 15.74
N TYR A 371 1.06 0.20 16.34
CA TYR A 371 1.76 -1.08 16.23
C TYR A 371 1.26 -2.14 17.20
N LEU A 372 0.46 -1.75 18.21
CA LEU A 372 -0.05 -2.65 19.20
C LEU A 372 -0.81 -3.81 18.58
N LEU A 373 -1.75 -3.52 17.68
CA LEU A 373 -2.52 -4.55 16.99
C LEU A 373 -1.66 -5.39 16.03
N LYS A 374 -0.68 -4.78 15.35
CA LYS A 374 0.25 -5.53 14.50
C LYS A 374 1.15 -6.49 15.30
N ARG A 375 1.65 -6.05 16.48
CA ARG A 375 2.39 -6.93 17.39
C ARG A 375 1.51 -8.05 17.93
N ALA A 376 0.28 -7.71 18.31
CA ALA A 376 -0.69 -8.67 18.80
C ALA A 376 -1.05 -9.71 17.73
N ASP A 377 -1.36 -9.28 16.52
CA ASP A 377 -1.68 -10.19 15.40
C ASP A 377 -0.49 -11.11 15.08
N ARG A 378 0.72 -10.59 15.11
CA ARG A 378 1.95 -11.38 14.91
C ARG A 378 2.07 -12.47 15.96
N PHE A 379 1.98 -12.11 17.23
CA PHE A 379 2.05 -13.08 18.33
C PHE A 379 0.98 -14.16 18.18
N VAL A 380 -0.26 -13.77 17.86
CA VAL A 380 -1.37 -14.72 17.64
C VAL A 380 -1.05 -15.69 16.51
N LEU A 381 -0.51 -15.18 15.38
CA LEU A 381 -0.18 -16.02 14.23
C LEU A 381 1.02 -16.97 14.52
N GLU A 382 1.99 -16.52 15.29
CA GLU A 382 3.16 -17.31 15.69
C GLU A 382 2.79 -18.43 16.67
N HIS A 383 1.76 -18.21 17.50
CA HIS A 383 1.31 -19.12 18.57
C HIS A 383 -0.10 -19.69 18.34
N LEU A 384 -0.52 -19.81 17.06
CA LEU A 384 -1.89 -20.28 16.73
C LEU A 384 -2.23 -21.63 17.36
N ALA A 385 -1.28 -22.57 17.35
CA ALA A 385 -1.44 -23.90 17.92
C ALA A 385 -1.34 -23.94 19.45
N GLU A 386 -0.75 -22.90 20.06
CA GLU A 386 -0.46 -22.89 21.48
C GLU A 386 -1.58 -22.22 22.28
N PRO A 387 -1.89 -22.72 23.49
CA PRO A 387 -2.78 -22.03 24.38
C PRO A 387 -2.09 -20.81 24.99
N PHE A 388 -2.58 -19.62 24.74
CA PHE A 388 -2.17 -18.40 25.42
C PHE A 388 -3.38 -17.59 25.88
N THR A 389 -3.17 -16.74 26.86
CA THR A 389 -4.18 -15.81 27.41
C THR A 389 -4.05 -14.43 26.80
N VAL A 390 -5.13 -13.63 26.85
CA VAL A 390 -5.07 -12.22 26.44
C VAL A 390 -4.09 -11.42 27.30
N ALA A 391 -3.88 -11.83 28.57
CA ALA A 391 -2.90 -11.21 29.44
C ALA A 391 -1.46 -11.42 28.93
N GLN A 392 -1.11 -12.64 28.52
CA GLN A 392 0.20 -12.93 27.90
C GLN A 392 0.39 -12.20 26.59
N LEU A 393 -0.67 -12.09 25.78
CA LEU A 393 -0.64 -11.27 24.57
C LEU A 393 -0.39 -9.79 24.87
N ALA A 394 -1.05 -9.25 25.90
CA ALA A 394 -0.87 -7.86 26.33
C ALA A 394 0.57 -7.63 26.88
N GLU A 395 1.09 -8.56 27.66
CA GLU A 395 2.46 -8.54 28.18
C GLU A 395 3.49 -8.56 27.03
N HIS A 396 3.32 -9.46 26.04
CA HIS A 396 4.16 -9.48 24.84
C HIS A 396 4.10 -8.15 24.08
N CYS A 397 2.95 -7.51 24.06
CA CYS A 397 2.77 -6.19 23.43
C CYS A 397 3.27 -5.02 24.29
N GLY A 398 3.73 -5.26 25.53
CA GLY A 398 4.21 -4.23 26.44
C GLY A 398 3.10 -3.27 26.91
N VAL A 399 1.85 -3.74 27.00
CA VAL A 399 0.69 -2.93 27.40
C VAL A 399 -0.17 -3.66 28.43
N SER A 400 -1.07 -2.90 29.12
CA SER A 400 -2.06 -3.53 29.97
C SER A 400 -3.12 -4.26 29.14
N TRP A 401 -3.75 -5.31 29.70
CA TRP A 401 -4.83 -6.03 29.03
C TRP A 401 -6.00 -5.09 28.65
N ARG A 402 -6.29 -4.07 29.48
CA ARG A 402 -7.31 -3.06 29.19
C ARG A 402 -6.95 -2.19 27.98
N THR A 403 -5.68 -1.86 27.83
CA THR A 403 -5.18 -1.12 26.67
C THR A 403 -5.33 -1.95 25.40
N LEU A 404 -4.99 -3.25 25.47
CA LEU A 404 -5.14 -4.17 24.37
C LEU A 404 -6.62 -4.37 24.00
N GLU A 405 -7.49 -4.58 25.00
CA GLU A 405 -8.94 -4.75 24.80
C GLU A 405 -9.56 -3.52 24.16
N LYS A 406 -9.20 -2.33 24.65
CA LYS A 406 -9.63 -1.07 24.06
C LYS A 406 -9.17 -0.95 22.61
N ALA A 407 -7.92 -1.27 22.31
CA ALA A 407 -7.40 -1.23 20.95
C ALA A 407 -8.17 -2.17 20.00
N TYR A 408 -8.43 -3.41 20.43
CA TYR A 408 -9.25 -4.33 19.63
C TYR A 408 -10.68 -3.85 19.45
N SER A 409 -11.31 -3.31 20.50
CA SER A 409 -12.65 -2.73 20.43
C SER A 409 -12.70 -1.52 19.48
N ASP A 410 -11.78 -0.57 19.65
CA ASP A 410 -11.78 0.69 18.92
C ASP A 410 -11.42 0.50 17.43
N PHE A 411 -10.46 -0.41 17.13
CA PHE A 411 -9.94 -0.60 15.77
C PHE A 411 -10.48 -1.83 15.04
N ARG A 412 -11.01 -2.83 15.76
CA ARG A 412 -11.51 -4.09 15.18
C ARG A 412 -13.00 -4.32 15.43
N GLY A 413 -13.63 -3.51 16.28
CA GLY A 413 -15.04 -3.66 16.67
C GLY A 413 -15.35 -4.96 17.44
N VAL A 414 -14.32 -5.72 17.85
CA VAL A 414 -14.48 -7.02 18.54
C VAL A 414 -13.46 -7.15 19.68
N ALA A 415 -13.80 -7.91 20.72
CA ALA A 415 -12.87 -8.23 21.79
C ALA A 415 -11.71 -9.12 21.30
N PRO A 416 -10.49 -9.03 21.90
CA PRO A 416 -9.32 -9.82 21.53
C PRO A 416 -9.61 -11.32 21.48
N VAL A 417 -10.33 -11.85 22.46
CA VAL A 417 -10.71 -13.29 22.51
C VAL A 417 -11.51 -13.72 21.30
N ALA A 418 -12.48 -12.90 20.89
CA ALA A 418 -13.32 -13.19 19.73
C ALA A 418 -12.51 -13.10 18.43
N TYR A 419 -11.61 -12.12 18.34
CA TYR A 419 -10.72 -11.98 17.20
C TYR A 419 -9.77 -13.18 17.04
N ILE A 420 -9.07 -13.57 18.12
CA ILE A 420 -8.17 -14.73 18.15
C ILE A 420 -8.90 -16.00 17.74
N ARG A 421 -10.08 -16.22 18.32
CA ARG A 421 -10.92 -17.37 17.96
C ARG A 421 -11.29 -17.37 16.47
N ASN A 422 -11.70 -16.23 15.95
CA ASN A 422 -12.06 -16.10 14.54
C ASN A 422 -10.87 -16.39 13.63
N LEU A 423 -9.69 -15.87 13.96
CA LEU A 423 -8.46 -16.13 13.22
C LEU A 423 -8.08 -17.61 13.22
N ARG A 424 -8.20 -18.29 14.37
CA ARG A 424 -8.00 -19.75 14.47
C ARG A 424 -8.97 -20.55 13.61
N LEU A 425 -10.24 -20.13 13.56
CA LEU A 425 -11.26 -20.78 12.71
C LEU A 425 -10.99 -20.57 11.22
N ASP A 426 -10.53 -19.38 10.83
CA ASP A 426 -10.16 -19.09 9.43
C ASP A 426 -8.97 -19.97 8.99
N HIS A 427 -7.95 -20.12 9.84
CA HIS A 427 -6.83 -21.04 9.61
C HIS A 427 -7.29 -22.50 9.51
N ALA A 428 -8.19 -22.90 10.41
CA ALA A 428 -8.75 -24.26 10.37
C ALA A 428 -9.52 -24.53 9.07
N ARG A 429 -10.23 -23.53 8.55
CA ARG A 429 -10.95 -23.65 7.27
C ARG A 429 -9.99 -23.89 6.11
N VAL A 430 -8.88 -23.16 6.06
CA VAL A 430 -7.84 -23.34 5.04
C VAL A 430 -7.24 -24.76 5.14
N ALA A 431 -6.86 -25.18 6.35
CA ALA A 431 -6.27 -26.51 6.58
C ALA A 431 -7.24 -27.66 6.23
N LEU A 432 -8.53 -27.51 6.55
CA LEU A 432 -9.55 -28.50 6.19
C LEU A 432 -9.80 -28.58 4.68
N SER A 433 -9.75 -27.44 3.99
CA SER A 433 -9.89 -27.39 2.53
C SER A 433 -8.66 -27.97 1.81
N GLY A 434 -7.46 -27.85 2.41
CA GLY A 434 -6.18 -28.38 1.90
C GLY A 434 -5.94 -29.87 2.15
N ARG A 435 -6.84 -30.57 2.85
CA ARG A 435 -6.79 -32.04 3.17
C ARG A 435 -5.58 -32.49 4.00
N GLU A 436 -4.92 -31.60 4.70
CA GLU A 436 -3.66 -31.91 5.41
C GLU A 436 -3.83 -32.84 6.62
N ALA A 437 -5.03 -32.90 7.22
CA ALA A 437 -5.27 -33.71 8.39
C ALA A 437 -6.77 -33.94 8.65
N ASN A 438 -7.09 -34.86 9.59
CA ASN A 438 -8.45 -35.07 10.06
C ASN A 438 -8.92 -33.83 10.91
N VAL A 439 -10.23 -33.73 11.12
CA VAL A 439 -10.85 -32.60 11.85
C VAL A 439 -10.27 -32.41 13.25
N ALA A 440 -9.95 -33.50 13.98
CA ALA A 440 -9.40 -33.40 15.33
C ALA A 440 -7.97 -32.87 15.33
N THR A 441 -7.15 -33.30 14.39
CA THR A 441 -5.78 -32.81 14.20
C THR A 441 -5.77 -31.34 13.82
N VAL A 442 -6.64 -30.91 12.88
CA VAL A 442 -6.77 -29.50 12.50
C VAL A 442 -7.22 -28.66 13.69
N ALA A 443 -8.20 -29.13 14.47
CA ALA A 443 -8.64 -28.41 15.67
C ALA A 443 -7.50 -28.18 16.65
N ALA A 444 -6.69 -29.21 16.92
CA ALA A 444 -5.53 -29.12 17.80
C ALA A 444 -4.46 -28.17 17.27
N HIS A 445 -4.11 -28.26 15.98
CA HIS A 445 -3.13 -27.35 15.34
C HIS A 445 -3.59 -25.91 15.29
N CYS A 446 -4.90 -25.64 15.37
CA CYS A 446 -5.46 -24.31 15.47
C CYS A 446 -5.73 -23.86 16.92
N GLY A 447 -5.18 -24.58 17.93
CA GLY A 447 -5.23 -24.20 19.34
C GLY A 447 -6.59 -24.41 20.03
N PHE A 448 -7.44 -25.31 19.49
CA PHE A 448 -8.68 -25.71 20.14
C PHE A 448 -8.45 -26.93 21.05
N ARG A 449 -8.74 -26.78 22.35
CA ARG A 449 -8.60 -27.86 23.34
C ARG A 449 -9.67 -28.97 23.19
N SER A 450 -10.80 -28.66 22.55
CA SER A 450 -11.94 -29.56 22.38
C SER A 450 -12.45 -29.55 20.95
N SER A 451 -12.51 -30.72 20.33
CA SER A 451 -13.07 -30.88 18.98
C SER A 451 -14.56 -30.53 18.94
N THR A 452 -15.29 -30.71 20.05
CA THR A 452 -16.70 -30.32 20.15
C THR A 452 -16.88 -28.85 20.13
N THR A 453 -16.10 -28.10 20.94
CA THR A 453 -16.10 -26.61 20.95
C THR A 453 -15.68 -26.07 19.59
N PHE A 454 -14.65 -26.66 18.97
CA PHE A 454 -14.22 -26.32 17.62
C PHE A 454 -15.35 -26.48 16.61
N ALA A 455 -16.02 -27.63 16.58
CA ALA A 455 -17.09 -27.90 15.61
C ALA A 455 -18.28 -26.94 15.76
N LEU A 456 -18.62 -26.59 17.00
CA LEU A 456 -19.70 -25.65 17.33
C LEU A 456 -19.36 -24.22 16.84
N GLU A 457 -18.18 -23.71 17.22
CA GLU A 457 -17.71 -22.38 16.82
C GLU A 457 -17.48 -22.27 15.31
N TYR A 458 -16.98 -23.34 14.69
CA TYR A 458 -16.79 -23.42 13.25
C TYR A 458 -18.14 -23.34 12.51
N ARG A 459 -19.14 -24.13 12.95
CA ARG A 459 -20.48 -24.08 12.36
C ARG A 459 -21.16 -22.74 12.58
N LYS A 460 -20.98 -22.13 13.74
CA LYS A 460 -21.52 -20.79 14.05
C LYS A 460 -20.93 -19.73 13.10
N ARG A 461 -19.64 -19.83 12.76
CA ARG A 461 -18.95 -18.87 11.90
C ARG A 461 -19.23 -19.08 10.42
N PHE A 462 -19.21 -20.34 9.95
CA PHE A 462 -19.23 -20.66 8.52
C PHE A 462 -20.55 -21.29 8.02
N GLY A 463 -21.52 -21.52 8.89
CA GLY A 463 -22.80 -22.14 8.55
C GLY A 463 -22.72 -23.64 8.24
N ILE A 464 -21.53 -24.22 8.12
CA ILE A 464 -21.28 -25.63 7.79
C ILE A 464 -20.35 -26.28 8.82
N THR A 465 -20.40 -27.61 8.93
CA THR A 465 -19.53 -28.32 9.85
C THR A 465 -18.12 -28.52 9.30
N PRO A 466 -17.07 -28.62 10.17
CA PRO A 466 -15.70 -28.89 9.73
C PRO A 466 -15.61 -30.17 8.83
N SER A 467 -16.34 -31.22 9.19
CA SER A 467 -16.38 -32.47 8.41
C SER A 467 -17.01 -32.31 7.03
N ARG A 468 -17.92 -31.34 6.86
CA ARG A 468 -18.49 -31.01 5.55
C ARG A 468 -17.48 -30.25 4.69
N THR A 469 -16.74 -29.30 5.27
CA THR A 469 -15.64 -28.60 4.59
C THR A 469 -14.57 -29.60 4.13
N LEU A 470 -14.15 -30.53 4.99
CA LEU A 470 -13.18 -31.58 4.65
C LEU A 470 -13.66 -32.49 3.51
N ARG A 471 -14.96 -32.76 3.43
CA ARG A 471 -15.56 -33.59 2.36
C ARG A 471 -15.76 -32.83 1.06
N SER A 472 -16.21 -31.61 1.11
CA SER A 472 -16.41 -30.79 -0.10
C SER A 472 -15.09 -30.42 -0.80
N GLY A 473 -13.95 -30.50 -0.13
CA GLY A 473 -12.64 -30.51 -0.77
C GLY A 473 -12.30 -31.84 -1.49
N ARG A 474 -13.19 -32.84 -1.51
CA ARG A 474 -12.97 -34.18 -2.14
C ARG A 474 -13.63 -34.33 -3.53
N GLY A 475 -14.38 -33.29 -4.02
CA GLY A 475 -15.02 -33.28 -5.33
C GLY A 475 -14.20 -32.48 -6.37
#